data_c950ff76ad774a9291ce5045723ece0a
#
_entry.id   c950ff76ad774a9291ce5045723ece0a
#
_cell.length_a   1.000
_cell.length_b   1.000
_cell.length_c   1.000
_cell.angle_alpha   90.00
_cell.angle_beta   90.00
_cell.angle_gamma   90.00
#
_symmetry.space_group_name_H-M   'P 1'
#
loop_
_entity.id
_entity.type
_entity.pdbx_description
1 polymer ?
#
loop_
_entity_poly.entity_id
_entity_poly.type
_entity_poly.pdbx_seq_one_letter_code
_entity_poly.pdbx_strand_id
1 'polypeptide(L)'
;NLFSGGALSNFSIVLLGLGPYITATIIFQLLTMIFPALEKLYKEEGEAGRQKFNQYARLATIPLAIFEGYGMLTLFARQGIISHLPPLMLFSSVLTIAAGAMFLMWLGEIISEQGMGNGISLLIFAGIVASLPSNIFQTFVTWDPSKIPSYLLFFVLSIAIIAGVVLITEARRNIPVSYAKRVRGMKMYGGVSTYLPLNVNPAGVIPIIFALSILLFPGMIAGFLGGNPGFVGVAANAVGAFFNNIWIHGVLYFLLVILFTYFYTAVTFDPDQISQN
;
A
#
# COMPACT_ATOMS: atom_id res chain seq x y z
N ASN A 1 9.04 -6.57 -4.69
CA ASN A 1 8.81 -7.82 -3.96
C ASN A 1 7.84 -7.71 -2.76
N LEU A 2 7.62 -6.50 -2.21
CA LEU A 2 6.81 -6.33 -0.99
C LEU A 2 5.34 -6.75 -1.18
N PHE A 3 4.75 -6.44 -2.33
CA PHE A 3 3.34 -6.75 -2.63
C PHE A 3 3.12 -8.08 -3.34
N SER A 4 4.18 -8.64 -3.92
CA SER A 4 4.11 -9.88 -4.70
C SER A 4 4.59 -11.12 -3.94
N GLY A 5 5.03 -10.98 -2.67
CA GLY A 5 5.46 -12.10 -1.84
C GLY A 5 6.55 -12.97 -2.45
N GLY A 6 7.46 -12.37 -3.24
CA GLY A 6 8.51 -13.13 -3.93
C GLY A 6 8.09 -13.75 -5.27
N ALA A 7 6.86 -13.53 -5.73
CA ALA A 7 6.36 -14.05 -7.03
C ALA A 7 7.23 -13.62 -8.23
N LEU A 8 7.92 -12.49 -8.11
CA LEU A 8 8.87 -11.98 -9.10
C LEU A 8 10.08 -12.91 -9.32
N SER A 9 10.53 -13.63 -8.31
CA SER A 9 11.68 -14.52 -8.42
C SER A 9 11.37 -15.83 -9.15
N ASN A 10 10.09 -16.21 -9.23
CA ASN A 10 9.64 -17.51 -9.75
C ASN A 10 8.68 -17.44 -10.94
N PHE A 11 8.51 -16.28 -11.58
CA PHE A 11 7.54 -16.11 -12.68
C PHE A 11 6.17 -16.72 -12.39
N SER A 12 5.55 -16.24 -11.32
CA SER A 12 4.24 -16.73 -10.88
C SER A 12 3.09 -16.04 -11.62
N ILE A 13 1.96 -16.75 -11.75
CA ILE A 13 0.68 -16.19 -12.21
C ILE A 13 0.29 -14.95 -11.38
N VAL A 14 0.63 -14.93 -10.10
CA VAL A 14 0.40 -13.82 -9.18
C VAL A 14 1.56 -12.81 -9.13
N LEU A 15 2.25 -12.60 -10.24
CA LEU A 15 3.44 -11.75 -10.37
C LEU A 15 3.23 -10.33 -9.83
N LEU A 16 2.08 -9.73 -10.10
CA LEU A 16 1.71 -8.38 -9.62
C LEU A 16 1.28 -8.35 -8.16
N GLY A 17 0.92 -9.52 -7.61
CA GLY A 17 0.40 -9.59 -6.25
C GLY A 17 -0.86 -8.74 -6.08
N LEU A 18 -0.95 -7.99 -4.98
CA LEU A 18 -2.04 -7.07 -4.66
C LEU A 18 -1.79 -5.63 -5.15
N GLY A 19 -0.66 -5.38 -5.85
CA GLY A 19 -0.27 -4.04 -6.33
C GLY A 19 -1.39 -3.29 -7.04
N PRO A 20 -1.99 -3.84 -8.09
CA PRO A 20 -3.04 -3.15 -8.86
C PRO A 20 -4.27 -2.77 -8.02
N TYR A 21 -4.67 -3.63 -7.08
CA TYR A 21 -5.80 -3.34 -6.19
C TYR A 21 -5.46 -2.20 -5.21
N ILE A 22 -4.28 -2.22 -4.64
CA ILE A 22 -3.81 -1.16 -3.74
C ILE A 22 -3.75 0.17 -4.49
N THR A 23 -3.17 0.16 -5.69
CA THR A 23 -3.12 1.34 -6.56
C THR A 23 -4.51 1.87 -6.90
N ALA A 24 -5.46 0.98 -7.27
CA ALA A 24 -6.84 1.36 -7.53
C ALA A 24 -7.49 2.02 -6.32
N THR A 25 -7.36 1.42 -5.14
CA THR A 25 -7.92 1.95 -3.90
C THR A 25 -7.36 3.32 -3.57
N ILE A 26 -6.05 3.52 -3.75
CA ILE A 26 -5.38 4.80 -3.55
C ILE A 26 -5.92 5.87 -4.50
N ILE A 27 -6.01 5.55 -5.79
CA ILE A 27 -6.55 6.47 -6.80
C ILE A 27 -7.97 6.89 -6.42
N PHE A 28 -8.83 5.94 -6.04
CA PHE A 28 -10.20 6.26 -5.64
C PHE A 28 -10.25 7.09 -4.36
N GLN A 29 -9.40 6.84 -3.37
CA GLN A 29 -9.31 7.66 -2.17
C GLN A 29 -8.84 9.09 -2.47
N LEU A 30 -7.89 9.27 -3.38
CA LEU A 30 -7.48 10.61 -3.83
C LEU A 30 -8.60 11.32 -4.61
N LEU A 31 -9.36 10.56 -5.41
CA LEU A 31 -10.49 11.11 -6.17
C LEU A 31 -11.64 11.58 -5.25
N THR A 32 -11.80 11.05 -4.04
CA THR A 32 -12.80 11.57 -3.09
C THR A 32 -12.57 13.03 -2.74
N MET A 33 -11.33 13.52 -2.80
CA MET A 33 -11.04 14.93 -2.52
C MET A 33 -11.35 15.86 -3.68
N ILE A 34 -11.32 15.34 -4.91
CA ILE A 34 -11.51 16.12 -6.12
C ILE A 34 -13.01 16.11 -6.51
N PHE A 35 -13.66 14.98 -6.30
CA PHE A 35 -15.04 14.75 -6.71
C PHE A 35 -15.99 14.67 -5.50
N PRO A 36 -16.82 15.72 -5.24
CA PRO A 36 -17.74 15.73 -4.11
C PRO A 36 -18.73 14.56 -4.10
N ALA A 37 -19.06 14.01 -5.28
CA ALA A 37 -19.93 12.84 -5.39
C ALA A 37 -19.31 11.57 -4.77
N LEU A 38 -18.00 11.38 -4.95
CA LEU A 38 -17.26 10.26 -4.34
C LEU A 38 -17.03 10.49 -2.84
N GLU A 39 -16.84 11.74 -2.43
CA GLU A 39 -16.74 12.11 -1.03
C GLU A 39 -18.02 11.77 -0.26
N LYS A 40 -19.19 12.17 -0.79
CA LYS A 40 -20.51 11.83 -0.23
C LYS A 40 -20.71 10.32 -0.12
N LEU A 41 -20.38 9.60 -1.19
CA LEU A 41 -20.47 8.15 -1.22
C LEU A 41 -19.63 7.51 -0.09
N TYR A 42 -18.42 8.01 0.15
CA TYR A 42 -17.49 7.45 1.13
C TYR A 42 -17.80 7.86 2.57
N LYS A 43 -18.19 9.13 2.80
CA LYS A 43 -18.38 9.70 4.14
C LYS A 43 -19.84 9.73 4.62
N GLU A 44 -20.80 10.05 3.72
CA GLU A 44 -22.17 10.34 4.12
C GLU A 44 -23.13 9.14 3.98
N GLU A 45 -22.93 8.25 2.98
CA GLU A 45 -23.84 7.12 2.72
C GLU A 45 -23.61 5.89 3.63
N GLY A 46 -22.75 5.99 4.63
CA GLY A 46 -22.50 4.92 5.60
C GLY A 46 -21.93 3.65 4.97
N GLU A 47 -22.34 2.49 5.49
CA GLU A 47 -21.81 1.18 5.04
C GLU A 47 -22.13 0.85 3.58
N ALA A 48 -23.33 1.19 3.12
CA ALA A 48 -23.74 0.96 1.74
C ALA A 48 -22.92 1.78 0.74
N GLY A 49 -22.57 3.01 1.08
CA GLY A 49 -21.71 3.86 0.27
C GLY A 49 -20.28 3.32 0.21
N ARG A 50 -19.74 2.88 1.33
CA ARG A 50 -18.41 2.24 1.37
C ARG A 50 -18.34 0.97 0.53
N GLN A 51 -19.38 0.15 0.53
CA GLN A 51 -19.45 -1.03 -0.33
C GLN A 51 -19.43 -0.68 -1.81
N LYS A 52 -20.20 0.33 -2.26
CA LYS A 52 -20.16 0.83 -3.64
C LYS A 52 -18.78 1.40 -4.00
N PHE A 53 -18.18 2.17 -3.11
CA PHE A 53 -16.84 2.71 -3.29
C PHE A 53 -15.81 1.58 -3.51
N ASN A 54 -15.85 0.54 -2.69
CA ASN A 54 -15.00 -0.64 -2.84
C ASN A 54 -15.27 -1.37 -4.17
N GLN A 55 -16.53 -1.47 -4.62
CA GLN A 55 -16.85 -2.05 -5.93
C GLN A 55 -16.20 -1.27 -7.08
N TYR A 56 -16.21 0.06 -7.03
CA TYR A 56 -15.53 0.88 -8.05
C TYR A 56 -14.02 0.67 -8.04
N ALA A 57 -13.41 0.59 -6.86
CA ALA A 57 -11.98 0.28 -6.74
C ALA A 57 -11.65 -1.10 -7.32
N ARG A 58 -12.49 -2.11 -7.07
CA ARG A 58 -12.36 -3.46 -7.68
C ARG A 58 -12.42 -3.42 -9.19
N LEU A 59 -13.41 -2.72 -9.75
CA LEU A 59 -13.55 -2.59 -11.22
C LEU A 59 -12.34 -1.89 -11.83
N ALA A 60 -11.80 -0.85 -11.18
CA ALA A 60 -10.61 -0.15 -11.65
C ALA A 60 -9.34 -0.99 -11.51
N THR A 61 -9.33 -1.99 -10.65
CA THR A 61 -8.20 -2.93 -10.52
C THR A 61 -7.95 -3.69 -11.82
N ILE A 62 -9.00 -4.04 -12.59
CA ILE A 62 -8.88 -4.82 -13.83
C ILE A 62 -8.02 -4.09 -14.88
N PRO A 63 -8.36 -2.86 -15.32
CA PRO A 63 -7.54 -2.15 -16.30
C PRO A 63 -6.15 -1.83 -15.77
N LEU A 64 -5.99 -1.55 -14.48
CA LEU A 64 -4.70 -1.32 -13.86
C LEU A 64 -3.83 -2.59 -13.87
N ALA A 65 -4.39 -3.74 -13.53
CA ALA A 65 -3.68 -5.03 -13.58
C ALA A 65 -3.22 -5.37 -15.00
N ILE A 66 -4.03 -5.08 -16.01
CA ILE A 66 -3.67 -5.26 -17.42
C ILE A 66 -2.52 -4.32 -17.80
N PHE A 67 -2.61 -3.05 -17.42
CA PHE A 67 -1.59 -2.05 -17.72
C PHE A 67 -0.26 -2.37 -17.02
N GLU A 68 -0.29 -2.66 -15.72
CA GLU A 68 0.89 -3.03 -14.94
C GLU A 68 1.49 -4.34 -15.43
N GLY A 69 0.67 -5.35 -15.75
CA GLY A 69 1.12 -6.64 -16.29
C GLY A 69 1.81 -6.51 -17.64
N TYR A 70 1.25 -5.70 -18.54
CA TYR A 70 1.87 -5.40 -19.83
C TYR A 70 3.20 -4.65 -19.65
N GLY A 71 3.23 -3.64 -18.78
CA GLY A 71 4.44 -2.88 -18.46
C GLY A 71 5.55 -3.76 -17.90
N MET A 72 5.20 -4.67 -16.97
CA MET A 72 6.16 -5.57 -16.35
C MET A 72 6.74 -6.59 -17.35
N LEU A 73 5.90 -7.21 -18.19
CA LEU A 73 6.37 -8.16 -19.22
C LEU A 73 7.27 -7.48 -20.25
N THR A 74 6.92 -6.27 -20.68
CA THR A 74 7.76 -5.49 -21.61
C THR A 74 9.09 -5.10 -20.99
N LEU A 75 9.10 -4.73 -19.70
CA LEU A 75 10.32 -4.44 -18.97
C LEU A 75 11.25 -5.68 -18.93
N PHE A 76 10.70 -6.86 -18.61
CA PHE A 76 11.47 -8.10 -18.54
C PHE A 76 11.99 -8.56 -19.91
N ALA A 77 11.21 -8.34 -20.97
CA ALA A 77 11.66 -8.61 -22.33
C ALA A 77 12.84 -7.69 -22.71
N ARG A 78 12.81 -6.42 -22.34
CA ARG A 78 13.90 -5.46 -22.58
C ARG A 78 15.16 -5.76 -21.78
N GLN A 79 15.00 -6.25 -20.56
CA GLN A 79 16.14 -6.66 -19.71
C GLN A 79 16.72 -8.02 -20.12
N GLY A 80 16.16 -8.68 -21.15
CA GLY A 80 16.61 -9.98 -21.61
C GLY A 80 16.29 -11.15 -20.65
N ILE A 81 15.44 -10.91 -19.65
CA ILE A 81 15.01 -11.92 -18.68
C ILE A 81 14.08 -12.92 -19.35
N ILE A 82 13.23 -12.44 -20.27
CA ILE A 82 12.35 -13.25 -21.11
C ILE A 82 12.61 -12.96 -22.59
N SER A 83 12.39 -13.98 -23.43
CA SER A 83 12.42 -13.81 -24.89
C SER A 83 11.29 -12.89 -25.34
N HIS A 84 11.43 -12.28 -26.53
CA HIS A 84 10.34 -11.53 -27.14
C HIS A 84 9.14 -12.47 -27.37
N LEU A 85 8.03 -12.13 -26.72
CA LEU A 85 6.79 -12.88 -26.81
C LEU A 85 6.02 -12.49 -28.09
N PRO A 86 5.51 -13.44 -28.87
CA PRO A 86 4.56 -13.17 -29.95
C PRO A 86 3.34 -12.43 -29.39
N PRO A 87 2.65 -11.59 -30.18
CA PRO A 87 1.53 -10.77 -29.70
C PRO A 87 0.42 -11.56 -28.98
N LEU A 88 0.07 -12.73 -29.49
CA LEU A 88 -0.94 -13.60 -28.87
C LEU A 88 -0.48 -14.13 -27.51
N MET A 89 0.79 -14.51 -27.40
CA MET A 89 1.38 -15.02 -26.17
C MET A 89 1.54 -13.90 -25.11
N LEU A 90 1.90 -12.70 -25.57
CA LEU A 90 1.93 -11.52 -24.71
C LEU A 90 0.54 -11.21 -24.15
N PHE A 91 -0.48 -11.20 -25.01
CA PHE A 91 -1.87 -10.95 -24.60
C PHE A 91 -2.36 -11.97 -23.58
N SER A 92 -2.16 -13.28 -23.86
CA SER A 92 -2.55 -14.34 -22.93
C SER A 92 -1.80 -14.25 -21.59
N SER A 93 -0.50 -13.93 -21.62
CA SER A 93 0.29 -13.76 -20.40
C SER A 93 -0.18 -12.57 -19.56
N VAL A 94 -0.51 -11.44 -20.20
CA VAL A 94 -1.07 -10.26 -19.50
C VAL A 94 -2.40 -10.61 -18.85
N LEU A 95 -3.30 -11.29 -19.56
CA LEU A 95 -4.58 -11.72 -18.98
C LEU A 95 -4.40 -12.69 -17.83
N THR A 96 -3.47 -13.63 -17.95
CA THR A 96 -3.18 -14.59 -16.87
C THR A 96 -2.66 -13.90 -15.61
N ILE A 97 -1.74 -12.94 -15.76
CA ILE A 97 -1.19 -12.16 -14.64
C ILE A 97 -2.27 -11.28 -14.01
N ALA A 98 -3.12 -10.64 -14.84
CA ALA A 98 -4.25 -9.85 -14.34
C ALA A 98 -5.26 -10.73 -13.59
N ALA A 99 -5.58 -11.92 -14.11
CA ALA A 99 -6.44 -12.88 -13.43
C ALA A 99 -5.85 -13.33 -12.08
N GLY A 100 -4.54 -13.52 -11.99
CA GLY A 100 -3.85 -13.83 -10.74
C GLY A 100 -3.97 -12.72 -9.70
N ALA A 101 -3.83 -11.45 -10.10
CA ALA A 101 -4.02 -10.30 -9.22
C ALA A 101 -5.48 -10.21 -8.72
N MET A 102 -6.45 -10.42 -9.62
CA MET A 102 -7.88 -10.45 -9.28
C MET A 102 -8.22 -11.59 -8.32
N PHE A 103 -7.61 -12.76 -8.52
CA PHE A 103 -7.79 -13.90 -7.62
C PHE A 103 -7.28 -13.59 -6.21
N LEU A 104 -6.11 -12.97 -6.06
CA LEU A 104 -5.60 -12.57 -4.75
C LEU A 104 -6.48 -11.50 -4.08
N MET A 105 -6.98 -10.54 -4.85
CA MET A 105 -7.92 -9.54 -4.35
C MET A 105 -9.18 -10.21 -3.80
N TRP A 106 -9.79 -11.10 -4.58
CA TRP A 106 -10.98 -11.85 -4.18
C TRP A 106 -10.73 -12.70 -2.93
N LEU A 107 -9.59 -13.37 -2.84
CA LEU A 107 -9.19 -14.13 -1.65
C LEU A 107 -9.08 -13.22 -0.41
N GLY A 108 -8.49 -12.03 -0.55
CA GLY A 108 -8.40 -11.05 0.54
C GLY A 108 -9.77 -10.57 1.01
N GLU A 109 -10.73 -10.43 0.10
CA GLU A 109 -12.10 -10.08 0.45
C GLU A 109 -12.82 -11.18 1.21
N ILE A 110 -12.71 -12.43 0.77
CA ILE A 110 -13.28 -13.58 1.48
C ILE A 110 -12.74 -13.63 2.91
N ILE A 111 -11.43 -13.43 3.11
CA ILE A 111 -10.82 -13.41 4.44
C ILE A 111 -11.43 -12.29 5.29
N SER A 112 -11.67 -11.12 4.71
CA SER A 112 -12.29 -9.98 5.41
C SER A 112 -13.76 -10.27 5.77
N GLU A 113 -14.53 -10.89 4.86
CA GLU A 113 -15.92 -11.27 5.08
C GLU A 113 -16.08 -12.34 6.18
N GLN A 114 -15.10 -13.22 6.33
CA GLN A 114 -15.06 -14.21 7.40
C GLN A 114 -14.71 -13.64 8.78
N GLY A 115 -14.51 -12.33 8.89
CA GLY A 115 -14.27 -11.65 10.16
C GLY A 115 -12.84 -11.79 10.71
N MET A 116 -11.89 -12.23 9.89
CA MET A 116 -10.46 -12.35 10.29
C MET A 116 -9.70 -11.03 10.22
N GLY A 117 -10.39 -9.89 10.21
CA GLY A 117 -9.80 -8.56 10.07
C GLY A 117 -9.64 -8.15 8.60
N ASN A 118 -8.64 -7.31 8.31
CA ASN A 118 -8.37 -6.88 6.93
C ASN A 118 -7.61 -7.97 6.16
N GLY A 119 -8.31 -8.72 5.29
CA GLY A 119 -7.73 -9.82 4.54
C GLY A 119 -6.63 -9.41 3.56
N ILE A 120 -6.72 -8.21 2.98
CA ILE A 120 -5.65 -7.67 2.10
C ILE A 120 -4.36 -7.49 2.89
N SER A 121 -4.43 -6.87 4.07
CA SER A 121 -3.28 -6.70 4.97
C SER A 121 -2.71 -8.04 5.42
N LEU A 122 -3.58 -9.03 5.67
CA LEU A 122 -3.16 -10.38 6.07
C LEU A 122 -2.43 -11.10 4.93
N LEU A 123 -2.88 -10.96 3.68
CA LEU A 123 -2.19 -11.52 2.51
C LEU A 123 -0.83 -10.86 2.27
N ILE A 124 -0.72 -9.53 2.45
CA ILE A 124 0.56 -8.82 2.36
C ILE A 124 1.51 -9.34 3.45
N PHE A 125 1.03 -9.43 4.69
CA PHE A 125 1.80 -9.96 5.81
C PHE A 125 2.27 -11.40 5.54
N ALA A 126 1.37 -12.27 5.08
CA ALA A 126 1.71 -13.65 4.73
C ALA A 126 2.81 -13.72 3.65
N GLY A 127 2.71 -12.86 2.61
CA GLY A 127 3.73 -12.78 1.57
C GLY A 127 5.11 -12.34 2.09
N ILE A 128 5.14 -11.40 3.04
CA ILE A 128 6.39 -10.95 3.69
C ILE A 128 6.97 -12.09 4.54
N VAL A 129 6.15 -12.71 5.38
CA VAL A 129 6.59 -13.77 6.30
C VAL A 129 7.01 -15.03 5.54
N ALA A 130 6.34 -15.38 4.44
CA ALA A 130 6.69 -16.55 3.62
C ALA A 130 8.12 -16.48 3.04
N SER A 131 8.67 -15.29 2.85
CA SER A 131 10.04 -15.12 2.35
C SER A 131 11.12 -15.21 3.45
N LEU A 132 10.76 -15.06 4.72
CA LEU A 132 11.71 -15.04 5.84
C LEU A 132 12.51 -16.33 6.00
N PRO A 133 11.89 -17.56 5.95
CA PRO A 133 12.66 -18.80 6.12
C PRO A 133 13.75 -18.96 5.07
N SER A 134 13.45 -18.65 3.79
CA SER A 134 14.43 -18.75 2.71
C SER A 134 15.55 -17.73 2.84
N ASN A 135 15.25 -16.50 3.23
CA ASN A 135 16.26 -15.46 3.46
C ASN A 135 17.17 -15.79 4.64
N ILE A 136 16.61 -16.30 5.73
CA ILE A 136 17.36 -16.77 6.89
C ILE A 136 18.28 -17.94 6.49
N PHE A 137 17.73 -18.93 5.78
CA PHE A 137 18.52 -20.07 5.30
C PHE A 137 19.67 -19.64 4.40
N GLN A 138 19.43 -18.73 3.45
CA GLN A 138 20.50 -18.17 2.60
C GLN A 138 21.59 -17.49 3.43
N THR A 139 21.21 -16.74 4.47
CA THR A 139 22.18 -16.09 5.36
C THR A 139 23.05 -17.11 6.10
N PHE A 140 22.47 -18.25 6.49
CA PHE A 140 23.26 -19.35 7.11
C PHE A 140 24.16 -20.05 6.10
N VAL A 141 23.73 -20.30 4.87
CA VAL A 141 24.53 -20.94 3.83
C VAL A 141 25.69 -20.04 3.36
N THR A 142 25.47 -18.74 3.32
CA THR A 142 26.46 -17.73 2.93
C THR A 142 27.19 -17.13 4.13
N TRP A 143 27.21 -17.84 5.27
CA TRP A 143 27.80 -17.36 6.50
C TRP A 143 29.28 -17.01 6.31
N ASP A 144 29.63 -15.78 6.61
CA ASP A 144 30.98 -15.25 6.55
C ASP A 144 31.38 -14.69 7.93
N PRO A 145 32.35 -15.32 8.64
CA PRO A 145 32.78 -14.85 9.94
C PRO A 145 33.30 -13.40 9.94
N SER A 146 33.81 -12.91 8.82
CA SER A 146 34.29 -11.52 8.70
C SER A 146 33.18 -10.50 8.81
N LYS A 147 31.91 -10.91 8.55
CA LYS A 147 30.72 -10.06 8.56
C LYS A 147 29.92 -10.11 9.87
N ILE A 148 30.44 -10.79 10.91
CA ILE A 148 29.77 -10.89 12.23
C ILE A 148 29.34 -9.50 12.76
N PRO A 149 30.21 -8.45 12.74
CA PRO A 149 29.78 -7.12 13.22
C PRO A 149 28.57 -6.55 12.46
N SER A 150 28.50 -6.80 11.14
CA SER A 150 27.37 -6.34 10.30
C SER A 150 26.09 -7.12 10.62
N TYR A 151 26.16 -8.43 10.85
CA TYR A 151 25.00 -9.22 11.24
C TYR A 151 24.46 -8.80 12.61
N LEU A 152 25.35 -8.53 13.55
CA LEU A 152 24.99 -8.09 14.90
C LEU A 152 24.36 -6.70 14.87
N LEU A 153 24.94 -5.77 14.11
CA LEU A 153 24.39 -4.44 13.88
C LEU A 153 23.00 -4.52 13.26
N PHE A 154 22.82 -5.34 12.21
CA PHE A 154 21.52 -5.56 11.55
C PHE A 154 20.48 -6.09 12.54
N PHE A 155 20.83 -7.06 13.37
CA PHE A 155 19.92 -7.64 14.36
C PHE A 155 19.48 -6.61 15.40
N VAL A 156 20.43 -5.84 15.95
CA VAL A 156 20.14 -4.78 16.93
C VAL A 156 19.26 -3.68 16.32
N LEU A 157 19.59 -3.23 15.10
CA LEU A 157 18.79 -2.24 14.38
C LEU A 157 17.37 -2.76 14.08
N SER A 158 17.23 -4.03 13.69
CA SER A 158 15.92 -4.62 13.43
C SER A 158 15.04 -4.61 14.68
N ILE A 159 15.59 -5.00 15.83
CA ILE A 159 14.85 -4.96 17.11
C ILE A 159 14.49 -3.50 17.48
N ALA A 160 15.43 -2.57 17.33
CA ALA A 160 15.21 -1.17 17.65
C ALA A 160 14.10 -0.55 16.77
N ILE A 161 14.10 -0.86 15.47
CA ILE A 161 13.07 -0.40 14.53
C ILE A 161 11.71 -1.00 14.90
N ILE A 162 11.63 -2.31 15.13
CA ILE A 162 10.37 -2.96 15.53
C ILE A 162 9.83 -2.36 16.82
N ALA A 163 10.68 -2.20 17.84
CA ALA A 163 10.27 -1.57 19.10
C ALA A 163 9.78 -0.13 18.90
N GLY A 164 10.47 0.68 18.09
CA GLY A 164 10.08 2.04 17.76
C GLY A 164 8.73 2.11 17.05
N VAL A 165 8.52 1.23 16.05
CA VAL A 165 7.24 1.16 15.32
C VAL A 165 6.10 0.76 16.24
N VAL A 166 6.30 -0.26 17.09
CA VAL A 166 5.27 -0.71 18.05
C VAL A 166 4.93 0.40 19.04
N LEU A 167 5.92 1.09 19.60
CA LEU A 167 5.70 2.20 20.52
C LEU A 167 4.86 3.32 19.91
N ILE A 168 5.16 3.70 18.65
CA ILE A 168 4.42 4.78 17.97
C ILE A 168 3.01 4.32 17.58
N THR A 169 2.85 3.07 17.12
CA THR A 169 1.56 2.55 16.65
C THR A 169 0.59 2.29 17.80
N GLU A 170 1.10 1.81 18.94
CA GLU A 170 0.28 1.56 20.14
C GLU A 170 0.10 2.81 21.02
N ALA A 171 0.86 3.88 20.76
CA ALA A 171 0.77 5.12 21.54
C ALA A 171 -0.61 5.76 21.38
N ARG A 172 -1.25 6.07 22.52
CA ARG A 172 -2.57 6.70 22.58
C ARG A 172 -2.51 7.99 23.37
N ARG A 173 -3.17 9.03 22.87
CA ARG A 173 -3.40 10.28 23.57
C ARG A 173 -4.82 10.29 24.11
N ASN A 174 -4.98 10.31 25.42
CA ASN A 174 -6.27 10.41 26.07
C ASN A 174 -6.72 11.87 26.14
N ILE A 175 -7.80 12.22 25.44
CA ILE A 175 -8.40 13.56 25.49
C ILE A 175 -9.58 13.50 26.46
N PRO A 176 -9.61 14.35 27.53
CA PRO A 176 -10.75 14.39 28.41
C PRO A 176 -11.95 14.99 27.70
N VAL A 177 -13.05 14.26 27.66
CA VAL A 177 -14.34 14.72 27.12
C VAL A 177 -15.38 14.73 28.22
N SER A 178 -16.21 15.79 28.26
CA SER A 178 -17.32 15.91 29.19
C SER A 178 -18.63 15.89 28.43
N TYR A 179 -19.47 14.90 28.71
CA TYR A 179 -20.81 14.86 28.15
C TYR A 179 -21.71 15.91 28.83
N ALA A 180 -22.57 16.56 28.03
CA ALA A 180 -23.53 17.54 28.52
C ALA A 180 -24.48 16.89 29.55
N LYS A 181 -24.67 17.57 30.66
CA LYS A 181 -25.64 17.13 31.69
C LYS A 181 -27.05 17.36 31.20
N ARG A 182 -27.85 16.30 31.14
CA ARG A 182 -29.31 16.42 30.89
C ARG A 182 -30.04 16.53 32.22
N VAL A 183 -30.77 17.65 32.39
CA VAL A 183 -31.66 17.85 33.53
C VAL A 183 -33.08 17.38 33.10
N ARG A 184 -33.64 16.42 33.82
CA ARG A 184 -35.02 15.96 33.62
C ARG A 184 -35.76 16.09 34.94
N GLY A 185 -36.54 17.16 35.11
CA GLY A 185 -37.15 17.52 36.39
C GLY A 185 -36.12 17.91 37.46
N MET A 186 -36.25 17.40 38.66
CA MET A 186 -35.31 17.64 39.77
C MET A 186 -34.09 16.73 39.78
N LYS A 187 -33.94 15.82 38.80
CA LYS A 187 -32.83 14.85 38.75
C LYS A 187 -31.85 15.23 37.65
N MET A 188 -30.59 15.35 38.01
CA MET A 188 -29.47 15.50 37.07
C MET A 188 -29.01 14.11 36.61
N TYR A 189 -29.06 13.85 35.31
CA TYR A 189 -28.52 12.69 34.68
C TYR A 189 -27.35 13.06 33.76
N GLY A 190 -26.22 12.38 33.90
CA GLY A 190 -25.03 12.60 33.07
C GLY A 190 -23.97 13.41 33.79
N GLY A 191 -22.88 13.72 33.11
CA GLY A 191 -21.75 14.45 33.66
C GLY A 191 -20.60 13.54 34.10
N VAL A 192 -20.55 12.31 33.54
CA VAL A 192 -19.35 11.48 33.68
C VAL A 192 -18.31 12.04 32.73
N SER A 193 -17.18 12.49 33.23
CA SER A 193 -16.00 12.79 32.45
C SER A 193 -15.41 11.46 32.00
N THR A 194 -15.27 11.28 30.68
CA THR A 194 -14.59 10.12 30.10
C THR A 194 -13.41 10.58 29.27
N TYR A 195 -12.58 9.63 28.84
CA TYR A 195 -11.44 9.92 27.97
C TYR A 195 -11.69 9.32 26.61
N LEU A 196 -11.44 10.12 25.55
CA LEU A 196 -11.40 9.64 24.17
C LEU A 196 -9.95 9.24 23.83
N PRO A 197 -9.65 7.94 23.70
CA PRO A 197 -8.30 7.51 23.33
C PRO A 197 -8.11 7.70 21.81
N LEU A 198 -7.21 8.61 21.44
CA LEU A 198 -6.80 8.81 20.06
C LEU A 198 -5.42 8.20 19.82
N ASN A 199 -5.27 7.45 18.74
CA ASN A 199 -3.97 6.94 18.34
C ASN A 199 -3.07 8.10 17.90
N VAL A 200 -1.80 8.07 18.31
CA VAL A 200 -0.80 9.09 17.91
C VAL A 200 -0.55 9.04 16.40
N ASN A 201 -0.58 7.84 15.81
CA ASN A 201 -0.52 7.66 14.37
C ASN A 201 -1.83 6.99 13.86
N PRO A 202 -2.88 7.78 13.56
CA PRO A 202 -4.13 7.25 13.04
C PRO A 202 -4.00 6.74 11.59
N ALA A 203 -3.00 7.20 10.85
CA ALA A 203 -2.78 6.83 9.45
C ALA A 203 -2.19 5.41 9.30
N GLY A 204 -1.51 4.88 10.32
CA GLY A 204 -0.93 3.54 10.29
C GLY A 204 0.10 3.34 9.18
N VAL A 205 -0.04 2.25 8.42
CA VAL A 205 0.86 1.85 7.33
C VAL A 205 0.41 2.41 5.96
N ILE A 206 -0.79 2.93 5.85
CA ILE A 206 -1.40 3.37 4.58
C ILE A 206 -0.55 4.40 3.83
N PRO A 207 0.01 5.45 4.46
CA PRO A 207 0.87 6.42 3.79
C PRO A 207 2.12 5.82 3.15
N ILE A 208 2.68 4.80 3.79
CA ILE A 208 3.86 4.08 3.29
C ILE A 208 3.53 3.36 1.98
N ILE A 209 2.37 2.69 1.95
CA ILE A 209 1.87 1.99 0.77
C ILE A 209 1.61 2.98 -0.38
N PHE A 210 1.05 4.16 -0.08
CA PHE A 210 0.81 5.24 -1.05
C PHE A 210 2.11 5.74 -1.65
N ALA A 211 3.11 6.05 -0.82
CA ALA A 211 4.41 6.53 -1.27
C ALA A 211 5.10 5.50 -2.18
N LEU A 212 5.09 4.22 -1.80
CA LEU A 212 5.65 3.15 -2.62
C LEU A 212 4.94 3.02 -3.97
N SER A 213 3.61 3.03 -3.99
CA SER A 213 2.84 2.91 -5.22
C SER A 213 3.11 4.06 -6.18
N ILE A 214 3.13 5.31 -5.69
CA ILE A 214 3.41 6.47 -6.54
C ILE A 214 4.85 6.45 -7.08
N LEU A 215 5.82 6.02 -6.28
CA LEU A 215 7.21 5.92 -6.74
C LEU A 215 7.43 4.84 -7.81
N LEU A 216 6.59 3.81 -7.86
CA LEU A 216 6.68 2.79 -8.88
C LEU A 216 6.26 3.29 -10.27
N PHE A 217 5.28 4.21 -10.36
CA PHE A 217 4.75 4.70 -11.63
C PHE A 217 5.79 5.34 -12.57
N PRO A 218 6.62 6.31 -12.12
CA PRO A 218 7.62 6.91 -13.00
C PRO A 218 8.60 5.90 -13.56
N GLY A 219 9.02 4.92 -12.76
CA GLY A 219 9.91 3.84 -13.19
C GLY A 219 9.26 2.94 -14.24
N MET A 220 7.98 2.60 -14.07
CA MET A 220 7.21 1.80 -15.03
C MET A 220 7.01 2.57 -16.34
N ILE A 221 6.61 3.84 -16.29
CA ILE A 221 6.44 4.69 -17.48
C ILE A 221 7.76 4.86 -18.22
N ALA A 222 8.86 5.11 -17.49
CA ALA A 222 10.19 5.20 -18.05
C ALA A 222 10.61 3.88 -18.71
N GLY A 223 10.34 2.75 -18.09
CA GLY A 223 10.56 1.42 -18.68
C GLY A 223 9.76 1.19 -19.96
N PHE A 224 8.51 1.67 -19.99
CA PHE A 224 7.64 1.53 -21.15
C PHE A 224 8.07 2.42 -22.35
N LEU A 225 8.40 3.70 -22.08
CA LEU A 225 8.74 4.68 -23.11
C LEU A 225 10.21 4.69 -23.49
N GLY A 226 11.10 4.19 -22.64
CA GLY A 226 12.55 4.27 -22.80
C GLY A 226 13.13 3.54 -24.03
N GLY A 227 12.36 2.63 -24.64
CA GLY A 227 12.73 1.95 -25.88
C GLY A 227 12.32 2.66 -27.17
N ASN A 228 11.59 3.79 -27.08
CA ASN A 228 11.18 4.51 -28.26
C ASN A 228 12.37 5.32 -28.83
N PRO A 229 12.53 5.35 -30.17
CA PRO A 229 13.54 6.19 -30.79
C PRO A 229 13.19 7.68 -30.63
N GLY A 230 14.21 8.54 -30.43
CA GLY A 230 14.06 9.98 -30.37
C GLY A 230 13.93 10.55 -28.96
N PHE A 231 13.44 11.80 -28.88
CA PHE A 231 13.40 12.60 -27.65
C PHE A 231 12.60 11.92 -26.53
N VAL A 232 11.51 11.22 -26.85
CA VAL A 232 10.65 10.53 -25.86
C VAL A 232 11.42 9.44 -25.13
N GLY A 233 12.20 8.63 -25.84
CA GLY A 233 13.01 7.56 -25.22
C GLY A 233 14.15 8.14 -24.36
N VAL A 234 14.81 9.20 -24.82
CA VAL A 234 15.86 9.87 -24.05
C VAL A 234 15.30 10.48 -22.76
N ALA A 235 14.18 11.18 -22.84
CA ALA A 235 13.50 11.77 -21.69
C ALA A 235 13.03 10.69 -20.70
N ALA A 236 12.43 9.60 -21.20
CA ALA A 236 11.98 8.49 -20.37
C ALA A 236 13.16 7.81 -19.64
N ASN A 237 14.27 7.57 -20.33
CA ASN A 237 15.46 6.99 -19.70
C ASN A 237 16.08 7.93 -18.65
N ALA A 238 16.08 9.23 -18.88
CA ALA A 238 16.54 10.22 -17.90
C ALA A 238 15.67 10.22 -16.64
N VAL A 239 14.34 10.19 -16.80
CA VAL A 239 13.38 10.03 -15.69
C VAL A 239 13.62 8.73 -14.96
N GLY A 240 13.75 7.61 -15.67
CA GLY A 240 14.04 6.31 -15.08
C GLY A 240 15.33 6.31 -14.27
N ALA A 241 16.41 6.87 -14.81
CA ALA A 241 17.70 6.98 -14.11
C ALA A 241 17.61 7.86 -12.85
N PHE A 242 16.83 8.95 -12.90
CA PHE A 242 16.58 9.82 -11.75
C PHE A 242 15.87 9.08 -10.63
N PHE A 243 14.77 8.39 -10.91
CA PHE A 243 14.00 7.66 -9.91
C PHE A 243 14.68 6.37 -9.42
N ASN A 244 15.58 5.78 -10.21
CA ASN A 244 16.38 4.60 -9.81
C ASN A 244 17.60 4.96 -8.95
N ASN A 245 17.97 6.25 -8.84
CA ASN A 245 19.04 6.66 -7.94
C ASN A 245 18.61 6.44 -6.50
N ILE A 246 19.38 5.64 -5.75
CA ILE A 246 19.02 5.22 -4.38
C ILE A 246 18.83 6.40 -3.42
N TRP A 247 19.62 7.45 -3.55
CA TRP A 247 19.53 8.63 -2.70
C TRP A 247 18.28 9.46 -3.00
N ILE A 248 18.03 9.68 -4.29
CA ILE A 248 16.85 10.44 -4.75
C ILE A 248 15.58 9.67 -4.40
N HIS A 249 15.56 8.37 -4.67
CA HIS A 249 14.46 7.48 -4.31
C HIS A 249 14.19 7.52 -2.80
N GLY A 250 15.23 7.42 -1.96
CA GLY A 250 15.09 7.46 -0.51
C GLY A 250 14.54 8.80 0.01
N VAL A 251 15.04 9.93 -0.50
CA VAL A 251 14.56 11.25 -0.12
C VAL A 251 13.12 11.47 -0.57
N LEU A 252 12.80 11.14 -1.82
CA LEU A 252 11.43 11.27 -2.34
C LEU A 252 10.45 10.38 -1.57
N TYR A 253 10.84 9.14 -1.30
CA TYR A 253 10.05 8.23 -0.49
C TYR A 253 9.75 8.81 0.89
N PHE A 254 10.77 9.32 1.59
CA PHE A 254 10.61 9.93 2.90
C PHE A 254 9.67 11.14 2.87
N LEU A 255 9.84 12.03 1.89
CA LEU A 255 8.97 13.21 1.73
C LEU A 255 7.52 12.81 1.40
N LEU A 256 7.32 11.83 0.52
CA LEU A 256 5.99 11.33 0.17
C LEU A 256 5.31 10.67 1.37
N VAL A 257 6.03 9.88 2.17
CA VAL A 257 5.46 9.27 3.38
C VAL A 257 4.99 10.36 4.36
N ILE A 258 5.77 11.41 4.58
CA ILE A 258 5.36 12.52 5.44
C ILE A 258 4.11 13.21 4.86
N LEU A 259 4.15 13.55 3.58
CA LEU A 259 3.03 14.23 2.90
C LEU A 259 1.75 13.40 2.99
N PHE A 260 1.82 12.11 2.68
CA PHE A 260 0.65 11.23 2.75
C PHE A 260 0.19 10.95 4.19
N THR A 261 1.08 11.00 5.17
CA THR A 261 0.69 10.87 6.58
C THR A 261 -0.16 12.06 7.00
N TYR A 262 0.28 13.28 6.70
CA TYR A 262 -0.53 14.48 6.95
C TYR A 262 -1.84 14.46 6.20
N PHE A 263 -1.77 14.13 4.92
CA PHE A 263 -2.91 14.03 4.05
C PHE A 263 -3.97 13.04 4.57
N TYR A 264 -3.56 11.80 4.82
CA TYR A 264 -4.47 10.74 5.28
C TYR A 264 -5.07 11.07 6.65
N THR A 265 -4.28 11.62 7.53
CA THR A 265 -4.76 12.07 8.86
C THR A 265 -5.83 13.16 8.70
N ALA A 266 -5.63 14.14 7.83
CA ALA A 266 -6.60 15.20 7.58
C ALA A 266 -7.93 14.68 6.96
N VAL A 267 -7.84 13.64 6.12
CA VAL A 267 -9.04 13.03 5.48
C VAL A 267 -9.81 12.13 6.45
N THR A 268 -9.08 11.37 7.27
CA THR A 268 -9.68 10.34 8.13
C THR A 268 -10.17 10.92 9.45
N PHE A 269 -9.52 11.98 9.93
CA PHE A 269 -9.82 12.60 11.20
C PHE A 269 -10.41 14.00 11.00
N ASP A 270 -11.74 14.09 11.14
CA ASP A 270 -12.47 15.36 11.11
C ASP A 270 -12.81 15.78 12.54
N PRO A 271 -12.09 16.78 13.12
CA PRO A 271 -12.33 17.23 14.49
C PRO A 271 -13.72 17.84 14.68
N ASP A 272 -14.26 18.48 13.64
CA ASP A 272 -15.55 19.17 13.71
C ASP A 272 -16.70 18.16 13.79
N GLN A 273 -16.64 17.06 13.06
CA GLN A 273 -17.64 15.98 13.16
C GLN A 273 -17.59 15.29 14.54
N ILE A 274 -16.39 15.10 15.09
CA ILE A 274 -16.23 14.47 16.41
C ILE A 274 -16.74 15.38 17.53
N SER A 275 -16.60 16.70 17.38
CA SER A 275 -17.07 17.67 18.39
C SER A 275 -18.58 17.88 18.39
N GLN A 276 -19.27 17.56 17.29
CA GLN A 276 -20.72 17.71 17.14
C GLN A 276 -21.52 16.47 17.59
N ASN A 277 -20.88 15.31 17.70
CA ASN A 277 -21.46 14.05 18.17
C ASN A 277 -21.17 13.81 19.67
#